data_9083e2033cdd9c115eeac4824b9c26f1
#
_entry.id   9083e2033cdd9c115eeac4824b9c26f1
#
_cell.length_a   1.000
_cell.length_b   1.000
_cell.length_c   1.000
_cell.angle_alpha   90.00
_cell.angle_beta   90.00
_cell.angle_gamma   90.00
#
_symmetry.space_group_name_H-M   'P 1'
#
loop_
_entity.id
_entity.type
_entity.pdbx_description
1 polymer ?
#
loop_
_entity_poly.entity_id
_entity_poly.type
_entity_poly.pdbx_seq_one_letter_code
_entity_poly.pdbx_strand_id
1 'polypeptide(L)'
;MENNNNIQQEEETKLKVAEARSQRDIGKGIVRIDPETMVKIGVTDGEIIEIIGDKTTAAMVFSSQNEMNSGIIRMDGTTRKNSKASIGQEVIIQKADAKEAKKIKLVAQIVEIV
;
A
#
# COMPACT_ATOMS: atom_id res chain seq x y z
N MET A 1 -24.81 -24.70 9.37
CA MET A 1 -24.29 -24.25 9.14
C MET A 1 -23.56 -23.63 8.74
N GLU A 2 -23.58 -23.66 8.77
CA GLU A 2 -22.88 -23.11 8.47
C GLU A 2 -22.24 -22.43 7.96
N ASN A 3 -22.29 -22.39 7.89
CA ASN A 3 -21.61 -21.72 7.39
C ASN A 3 -21.18 -20.78 7.11
N ASN A 4 -21.10 -20.63 7.47
CA ASN A 4 -20.74 -19.70 7.28
C ASN A 4 -19.96 -19.01 7.12
N ASN A 5 -19.75 -19.23 7.13
CA ASN A 5 -19.17 -18.66 7.00
C ASN A 5 -18.26 -18.20 6.65
N ASN A 6 -17.70 -18.50 6.89
CA ASN A 6 -16.80 -18.23 6.56
C ASN A 6 -16.41 -17.65 5.40
N ILE A 7 -16.47 -18.02 5.17
CA ILE A 7 -16.86 -17.31 4.03
C ILE A 7 -16.34 -15.93 3.99
N GLN A 8 -16.38 -15.35 5.08
CA GLN A 8 -16.11 -13.96 5.20
C GLN A 8 -14.70 -13.66 5.48
N GLN A 9 -13.87 -14.66 5.57
CA GLN A 9 -12.49 -14.41 5.82
C GLN A 9 -11.79 -14.18 4.53
N GLU A 10 -11.55 -12.93 4.22
CA GLU A 10 -10.73 -12.60 3.09
C GLU A 10 -9.29 -12.93 3.43
N GLU A 11 -8.62 -13.51 2.49
CA GLU A 11 -7.20 -13.75 2.65
C GLU A 11 -6.47 -12.43 2.74
N GLU A 12 -5.60 -12.33 3.71
CA GLU A 12 -4.72 -11.17 3.81
C GLU A 12 -3.75 -11.17 2.64
N THR A 13 -3.52 -9.99 2.08
CA THR A 13 -2.54 -9.83 1.02
C THR A 13 -1.23 -9.41 1.63
N LYS A 14 -0.22 -10.23 1.50
CA LYS A 14 1.10 -10.00 2.10
C LYS A 14 2.12 -9.75 1.02
N LEU A 15 2.95 -8.75 1.22
CA LEU A 15 4.02 -8.42 0.28
C LEU A 15 5.29 -8.17 1.07
N LYS A 16 6.44 -8.44 0.44
CA LYS A 16 7.72 -8.14 1.04
C LYS A 16 8.13 -6.71 0.70
N VAL A 17 8.70 -6.04 1.68
CA VAL A 17 9.14 -4.65 1.52
C VAL A 17 10.43 -4.60 0.73
N ALA A 18 10.46 -3.71 -0.27
CA ALA A 18 11.66 -3.42 -1.05
C ALA A 18 11.80 -1.91 -1.16
N GLU A 19 12.99 -1.46 -1.53
CA GLU A 19 13.25 -0.03 -1.66
C GLU A 19 12.54 0.57 -2.86
N ALA A 20 12.17 1.84 -2.74
CA ALA A 20 11.68 2.61 -3.88
C ALA A 20 12.80 2.72 -4.90
N ARG A 21 12.47 2.55 -6.18
CA ARG A 21 13.45 2.64 -7.25
C ARG A 21 13.50 4.00 -7.90
N SER A 22 12.36 4.69 -7.91
CA SER A 22 12.25 5.94 -8.65
C SER A 22 12.36 7.12 -7.72
N GLN A 23 13.16 8.09 -8.12
CA GLN A 23 13.26 9.36 -7.39
C GLN A 23 11.90 10.04 -7.26
N ARG A 24 11.01 9.79 -8.21
CA ARG A 24 9.68 10.37 -8.19
C ARG A 24 8.86 9.92 -6.99
N ASP A 25 9.15 8.73 -6.49
CA ASP A 25 8.36 8.14 -5.43
C ASP A 25 8.86 8.53 -4.04
N ILE A 26 10.09 9.01 -3.96
CA ILE A 26 10.72 9.27 -2.67
C ILE A 26 10.17 10.56 -2.08
N GLY A 27 9.74 10.49 -0.81
CA GLY A 27 9.25 11.64 -0.08
C GLY A 27 7.84 12.06 -0.44
N LYS A 28 7.12 11.25 -1.22
CA LYS A 28 5.79 11.63 -1.70
C LYS A 28 4.67 10.72 -1.22
N GLY A 29 4.98 9.76 -0.36
CA GLY A 29 3.98 8.85 0.14
C GLY A 29 3.47 7.88 -0.92
N ILE A 30 4.28 7.60 -1.93
CA ILE A 30 3.92 6.73 -3.04
C ILE A 30 4.57 5.37 -2.84
N VAL A 31 3.78 4.32 -3.07
CA VAL A 31 4.30 2.95 -3.07
C VAL A 31 3.93 2.29 -4.38
N ARG A 32 4.70 1.26 -4.76
CA ARG A 32 4.48 0.53 -6.02
C ARG A 32 4.25 -0.94 -5.71
N ILE A 33 3.22 -1.49 -6.34
CA ILE A 33 2.92 -2.92 -6.27
C ILE A 33 2.57 -3.39 -7.68
N ASP A 34 2.61 -4.72 -7.90
CA ASP A 34 2.34 -5.24 -9.22
C ASP A 34 0.86 -5.13 -9.57
N PRO A 35 0.54 -5.06 -10.87
CA PRO A 35 -0.85 -4.88 -11.30
C PRO A 35 -1.82 -5.95 -10.81
N GLU A 36 -1.36 -7.20 -10.74
CA GLU A 36 -2.22 -8.28 -10.27
C GLU A 36 -2.64 -8.08 -8.81
N THR A 37 -1.70 -7.65 -7.99
CA THR A 37 -2.00 -7.37 -6.59
C THR A 37 -2.98 -6.21 -6.47
N MET A 38 -2.85 -5.20 -7.34
CA MET A 38 -3.79 -4.09 -7.34
C MET A 38 -5.21 -4.57 -7.60
N VAL A 39 -5.36 -5.45 -8.57
CA VAL A 39 -6.68 -6.04 -8.86
C VAL A 39 -7.19 -6.83 -7.65
N LYS A 40 -6.30 -7.59 -7.04
CA LYS A 40 -6.66 -8.45 -5.92
C LYS A 40 -7.22 -7.64 -4.75
N ILE A 41 -6.62 -6.49 -4.43
CA ILE A 41 -7.10 -5.66 -3.33
C ILE A 41 -8.09 -4.59 -3.78
N GLY A 42 -8.39 -4.54 -5.08
CA GLY A 42 -9.45 -3.68 -5.59
C GLY A 42 -9.08 -2.21 -5.69
N VAL A 43 -7.85 -1.90 -6.08
CA VAL A 43 -7.41 -0.50 -6.20
C VAL A 43 -6.86 -0.23 -7.58
N THR A 44 -6.88 1.05 -7.95
CA THR A 44 -6.27 1.56 -9.17
C THR A 44 -5.25 2.63 -8.80
N ASP A 45 -4.47 3.06 -9.80
CA ASP A 45 -3.41 4.05 -9.58
C ASP A 45 -3.95 5.29 -8.90
N GLY A 46 -3.26 5.73 -7.85
CA GLY A 46 -3.59 6.95 -7.14
C GLY A 46 -4.53 6.75 -5.96
N GLU A 47 -5.00 5.54 -5.73
CA GLU A 47 -5.83 5.28 -4.56
C GLU A 47 -4.97 5.06 -3.34
N ILE A 48 -5.60 5.14 -2.19
CA ILE A 48 -4.90 5.00 -0.91
C ILE A 48 -5.04 3.58 -0.40
N ILE A 49 -3.94 3.03 0.05
CA ILE A 49 -3.93 1.72 0.70
C ILE A 49 -3.40 1.86 2.12
N GLU A 50 -3.75 0.91 2.96
CA GLU A 50 -3.14 0.77 4.28
C GLU A 50 -2.04 -0.26 4.21
N ILE A 51 -0.95 0.05 4.88
CA ILE A 51 0.20 -0.85 5.00
C ILE A 51 0.35 -1.19 6.46
N ILE A 52 0.25 -2.46 6.78
CA ILE A 52 0.27 -2.94 8.15
C ILE A 52 1.57 -3.70 8.39
N GLY A 53 2.54 -3.00 8.94
CA GLY A 53 3.76 -3.58 9.47
C GLY A 53 3.62 -3.69 10.98
N ASP A 54 4.69 -3.38 11.71
CA ASP A 54 4.58 -3.27 13.16
C ASP A 54 3.71 -2.08 13.55
N LYS A 55 3.61 -1.10 12.65
CA LYS A 55 2.65 0.00 12.75
C LYS A 55 1.89 0.09 11.44
N THR A 56 0.72 0.71 11.47
CA THR A 56 -0.09 0.91 10.29
C THR A 56 0.11 2.31 9.74
N THR A 57 0.32 2.40 8.44
CA THR A 57 0.40 3.70 7.77
C THR A 57 -0.39 3.61 6.48
N ALA A 58 -0.53 4.74 5.81
CA ALA A 58 -1.26 4.80 4.55
C ALA A 58 -0.35 5.38 3.48
N ALA A 59 -0.59 5.01 2.24
CA ALA A 59 0.20 5.49 1.12
C ALA A 59 -0.64 5.47 -0.15
N MET A 60 -0.22 6.27 -1.12
CA MET A 60 -0.84 6.30 -2.43
C MET A 60 -0.19 5.23 -3.29
N VAL A 61 -1.00 4.37 -3.89
CA VAL A 61 -0.47 3.21 -4.62
C VAL A 61 -0.49 3.46 -6.12
N PHE A 62 0.59 3.02 -6.77
CA PHE A 62 0.68 3.00 -8.23
C PHE A 62 1.23 1.65 -8.67
N SER A 63 0.89 1.26 -9.87
CA SER A 63 1.33 -0.04 -10.38
C SER A 63 2.81 0.01 -10.75
N SER A 64 3.47 -1.13 -10.54
CA SER A 64 4.86 -1.32 -10.94
C SER A 64 4.83 -2.13 -12.24
N GLN A 65 5.10 -1.48 -13.35
CA GLN A 65 4.94 -2.09 -14.66
C GLN A 65 5.94 -3.20 -14.94
N ASN A 66 7.10 -3.13 -14.29
CA ASN A 66 8.20 -4.03 -14.62
C ASN A 66 8.35 -5.19 -13.64
N GLU A 67 7.39 -5.38 -12.75
CA GLU A 67 7.52 -6.38 -11.70
C GLU A 67 6.24 -7.16 -11.52
N MET A 68 5.90 -7.93 -12.56
CA MET A 68 4.69 -8.74 -12.54
C MET A 68 4.83 -9.86 -11.53
N ASN A 69 3.83 -10.03 -10.68
CA ASN A 69 3.78 -11.12 -9.69
C ASN A 69 5.01 -11.21 -8.80
N SER A 70 5.61 -10.08 -8.51
CA SER A 70 6.85 -10.08 -7.74
C SER A 70 6.63 -10.35 -6.26
N GLY A 71 5.43 -10.10 -5.74
CA GLY A 71 5.16 -10.26 -4.31
C GLY A 71 5.85 -9.22 -3.45
N ILE A 72 6.20 -8.07 -4.02
CA ILE A 72 6.89 -7.03 -3.27
C ILE A 72 6.11 -5.72 -3.31
N ILE A 73 6.39 -4.88 -2.32
CA ILE A 73 5.91 -3.51 -2.29
C ILE A 73 7.13 -2.61 -2.14
N ARG A 74 7.29 -1.68 -3.06
CA ARG A 74 8.40 -0.73 -3.02
C ARG A 74 7.97 0.52 -2.30
N MET A 75 8.72 0.88 -1.28
CA MET A 75 8.39 2.05 -0.47
C MET A 75 9.66 2.75 -0.01
N ASP A 76 9.57 4.06 0.14
CA ASP A 76 10.73 4.84 0.56
C ASP A 76 10.97 4.71 2.07
N GLY A 77 12.06 5.32 2.53
CA GLY A 77 12.45 5.23 3.93
C GLY A 77 11.43 5.79 4.90
N THR A 78 10.74 6.86 4.50
CA THR A 78 9.73 7.47 5.35
C THR A 78 8.55 6.51 5.55
N THR A 79 8.09 5.88 4.48
CA THR A 79 6.99 4.94 4.58
C THR A 79 7.39 3.71 5.39
N ARG A 80 8.64 3.24 5.20
CA ARG A 80 9.15 2.13 6.02
C ARG A 80 9.17 2.50 7.50
N LYS A 81 9.61 3.71 7.80
CA LYS A 81 9.63 4.18 9.19
C LYS A 81 8.23 4.25 9.77
N ASN A 82 7.28 4.77 8.99
CA ASN A 82 5.90 4.94 9.46
C ASN A 82 5.18 3.62 9.68
N SER A 83 5.56 2.59 8.92
CA SER A 83 4.97 1.26 9.09
C SER A 83 5.82 0.38 10.00
N LYS A 84 6.97 0.89 10.43
CA LYS A 84 7.95 0.11 11.18
C LYS A 84 8.24 -1.22 10.49
N ALA A 85 8.55 -1.14 9.22
CA ALA A 85 8.82 -2.31 8.41
C ALA A 85 10.18 -2.19 7.76
N SER A 86 10.98 -3.23 7.86
CA SER A 86 12.32 -3.26 7.28
C SER A 86 12.27 -3.88 5.89
N ILE A 87 13.27 -3.60 5.08
CA ILE A 87 13.40 -4.24 3.78
C ILE A 87 13.46 -5.76 3.99
N GLY A 88 12.66 -6.48 3.21
CA GLY A 88 12.55 -7.93 3.31
C GLY A 88 11.49 -8.41 4.25
N GLN A 89 10.95 -7.53 5.09
CA GLN A 89 9.89 -7.91 6.02
C GLN A 89 8.56 -7.99 5.27
N GLU A 90 7.71 -8.91 5.68
CA GLU A 90 6.35 -8.99 5.13
C GLU A 90 5.44 -7.98 5.79
N VAL A 91 4.62 -7.32 4.99
CA VAL A 91 3.57 -6.43 5.48
C VAL A 91 2.25 -6.86 4.86
N ILE A 92 1.17 -6.50 5.52
CA ILE A 92 -0.17 -6.75 4.99
C ILE A 92 -0.64 -5.46 4.35
N ILE A 93 -1.27 -5.55 3.18
CA ILE A 93 -1.82 -4.37 2.53
C ILE A 93 -3.30 -4.57 2.27
N GLN A 94 -4.03 -3.46 2.26
CA GLN A 94 -5.45 -3.49 1.97
C GLN A 94 -5.88 -2.11 1.50
N LYS A 95 -6.99 -2.07 0.79
CA LYS A 95 -7.56 -0.80 0.36
C LYS A 95 -7.99 -0.02 1.59
N ALA A 96 -7.64 1.27 1.64
CA ALA A 96 -8.10 2.13 2.74
C ALA A 96 -9.60 2.38 2.61
N ASP A 97 -10.27 2.58 3.74
CA ASP A 97 -11.67 2.91 3.66
C ASP A 97 -11.84 4.34 3.11
N ALA A 98 -13.05 4.68 2.68
CA ALA A 98 -13.30 5.94 1.98
C ALA A 98 -12.96 7.15 2.85
N LYS A 99 -13.22 7.05 4.14
CA LYS A 99 -12.96 8.15 5.06
C LYS A 99 -11.48 8.41 5.21
N GLU A 100 -10.71 7.36 5.39
CA GLU A 100 -9.26 7.48 5.56
C GLU A 100 -8.61 7.97 4.26
N ALA A 101 -9.05 7.45 3.12
CA ALA A 101 -8.52 7.85 1.82
C ALA A 101 -8.76 9.34 1.57
N LYS A 102 -9.94 9.83 1.88
CA LYS A 102 -10.27 11.23 1.68
C LYS A 102 -9.38 12.14 2.53
N LYS A 103 -9.17 11.75 3.77
CA LYS A 103 -8.32 12.51 4.69
C LYS A 103 -6.90 12.64 4.18
N ILE A 104 -6.33 11.54 3.71
CA ILE A 104 -4.96 11.52 3.20
C ILE A 104 -4.82 12.39 1.97
N LYS A 105 -5.79 12.33 1.05
CA LYS A 105 -5.74 13.13 -0.16
C LYS A 105 -5.84 14.63 0.14
N LEU A 106 -6.63 15.02 1.13
CA LEU A 106 -6.71 16.41 1.53
C LEU A 106 -5.39 16.94 2.04
N VAL A 107 -4.72 16.16 2.88
CA VAL A 107 -3.42 16.56 3.41
C VAL A 107 -2.41 16.73 2.28
N ALA A 108 -2.40 15.80 1.33
CA ALA A 108 -1.49 15.88 0.19
C ALA A 108 -1.73 17.14 -0.64
N GLN A 109 -2.98 17.50 -0.85
CA GLN A 109 -3.32 18.71 -1.60
C GLN A 109 -2.83 19.97 -0.89
N ILE A 110 -2.98 20.03 0.42
CA ILE A 110 -2.52 21.17 1.20
C ILE A 110 -1.01 21.33 1.08
N VAL A 111 -0.29 20.24 1.15
CA VAL A 111 1.16 20.26 1.02
C VAL A 111 1.59 20.77 -0.34
N GLU A 112 0.86 20.39 -1.39
CA GLU A 112 1.17 20.83 -2.74
C GLU A 112 0.97 22.33 -2.95
N ILE A 113 -0.03 22.87 -2.30
CA ILE A 113 -0.34 24.28 -2.45
C ILE A 113 0.72 25.15 -1.78
N VAL A 114 1.27 24.68 -0.70
CA VAL A 114 2.30 25.39 0.05
C VAL A 114 3.66 25.26 -0.62
#